data_10b19488df55c2e7bbc0d0d0dee1ddcb
#
_entry.id   10b19488df55c2e7bbc0d0d0dee1ddcb
#
_cell.length_a   1.000
_cell.length_b   1.000
_cell.length_c   1.000
_cell.angle_alpha   90.00
_cell.angle_beta   90.00
_cell.angle_gamma   90.00
#
_symmetry.space_group_name_H-M   'P 1'
#
loop_
_entity.id
_entity.type
_entity.pdbx_description
1 polymer ?
#
loop_
_entity_poly.entity_id
_entity_poly.type
_entity_poly.pdbx_seq_one_letter_code
_entity_poly.pdbx_strand_id
1 'polypeptide(L)'
;AAGAGGGTVILAGWSDNYENYDVIQNNPNTKHMAETQNDVLQALGSSLRISDDATYDDVRSAADGVDKWRLYFSDYNMDNFLTDGVIVDTNHPYDKMYTERFSHYGGASIYAVDAAGNPTSTLPATVSPVVYGHASTYSVDVDKDGLGGANVPKYAYAENDSRLLAMASEQLEGKGLIIVSGAAFMSNFEVQATISDNGSEKNYSNYKICENLLGRINPVKITDIATVQAQTEAGHKYTIEGVVTSNASGYDKNTAFFDCIYIQDETGGINCFPVAGDYQIGDKLRISGSTSSYQGERQLAVTKIRKLGADTPVEPKVVTAAQVNDGSVLGQLITLKGYVTGIEMANGLIQTILVRDAQGNVARVFIDGYITTSQDVANAAVGCEIEATGLASYDNTFVLEDGTPMAPRIRTRDRADIICTAHTHAFGDWEETTPATCTKDGVKTRTCACGETETQTIPATGHTFGAWTVTTPATCTADGVQTRTCSACG
;
A
#
# COMPACT_ATOMS: atom_id res chain seq x y z
N ALA A 1 19.81 13.50 10.80
CA ALA A 1 20.40 14.44 11.72
C ALA A 1 21.15 13.71 12.82
N ALA A 2 22.42 13.42 12.58
CA ALA A 2 23.38 13.01 13.59
C ALA A 2 23.75 14.26 14.37
N GLY A 3 23.17 14.50 15.53
CA GLY A 3 23.44 15.74 16.22
C GLY A 3 22.92 15.89 17.62
N ALA A 4 22.69 14.82 18.35
CA ALA A 4 22.58 14.86 19.79
C ALA A 4 23.35 13.67 20.34
N GLY A 5 24.57 13.92 20.79
CA GLY A 5 25.45 12.91 21.36
C GLY A 5 24.92 12.36 22.66
N GLY A 6 24.06 11.37 22.59
CA GLY A 6 23.56 10.65 23.73
C GLY A 6 23.19 9.22 23.32
N GLY A 7 23.62 8.24 24.10
CA GLY A 7 23.26 6.84 23.93
C GLY A 7 21.78 6.58 24.21
N THR A 8 21.37 5.33 24.05
CA THR A 8 20.07 4.84 24.47
C THR A 8 20.26 3.92 25.67
N VAL A 9 19.52 4.17 26.75
CA VAL A 9 19.46 3.31 27.93
C VAL A 9 18.09 2.65 27.97
N ILE A 10 18.09 1.33 28.19
CA ILE A 10 16.88 0.53 28.28
C ILE A 10 16.86 -0.12 29.63
N LEU A 11 15.79 0.09 30.37
CA LEU A 11 15.55 -0.56 31.66
C LEU A 11 14.20 -1.30 31.60
N ALA A 12 14.22 -2.55 32.00
CA ALA A 12 13.05 -3.40 32.05
C ALA A 12 12.89 -3.97 33.45
N GLY A 13 11.71 -3.80 34.04
CA GLY A 13 11.39 -4.27 35.37
C GLY A 13 10.71 -5.64 35.37
N TRP A 14 10.34 -6.05 36.56
CA TRP A 14 9.53 -7.20 36.87
C TRP A 14 8.63 -6.82 38.06
N SER A 15 7.56 -7.56 38.27
CA SER A 15 6.68 -7.31 39.42
C SER A 15 7.31 -7.71 40.75
N ASP A 16 6.88 -7.08 41.84
CA ASP A 16 7.18 -7.40 43.24
C ASP A 16 6.79 -8.84 43.59
N ASN A 17 5.88 -9.47 42.83
CA ASN A 17 5.54 -10.88 43.03
C ASN A 17 6.76 -11.82 42.98
N TYR A 18 7.83 -11.44 42.29
CA TYR A 18 9.06 -12.22 42.22
C TYR A 18 9.90 -12.09 43.48
N GLU A 19 9.66 -11.09 44.33
CA GLU A 19 10.33 -10.89 45.61
C GLU A 19 9.90 -11.92 46.66
N ASN A 20 8.73 -12.54 46.45
CA ASN A 20 8.23 -13.62 47.30
C ASN A 20 8.94 -14.97 47.12
N TYR A 21 9.89 -15.11 46.18
CA TYR A 21 10.64 -16.34 46.06
C TYR A 21 11.71 -16.46 47.14
N ASP A 22 11.82 -17.64 47.76
CA ASP A 22 12.74 -17.95 48.86
C ASP A 22 14.18 -17.47 48.68
N VAL A 23 14.68 -17.47 47.44
CA VAL A 23 16.04 -17.04 47.11
C VAL A 23 16.22 -15.54 47.36
N ILE A 24 15.18 -14.74 47.20
CA ILE A 24 15.20 -13.28 47.40
C ILE A 24 14.91 -12.96 48.86
N GLN A 25 13.86 -13.52 49.43
CA GLN A 25 13.46 -13.27 50.84
C GLN A 25 14.53 -13.60 51.86
N ASN A 26 15.36 -14.60 51.61
CA ASN A 26 16.41 -15.04 52.54
C ASN A 26 17.77 -14.36 52.31
N ASN A 27 17.86 -13.37 51.44
CA ASN A 27 19.09 -12.63 51.21
C ASN A 27 18.98 -11.20 51.78
N PRO A 28 19.63 -10.92 52.96
CA PRO A 28 19.50 -9.62 53.63
C PRO A 28 20.08 -8.42 52.85
N ASN A 29 20.73 -8.67 51.74
CA ASN A 29 21.28 -7.64 50.84
C ASN A 29 20.44 -7.44 49.58
N THR A 30 19.29 -8.09 49.48
CA THR A 30 18.41 -7.92 48.31
C THR A 30 17.62 -6.65 48.48
N LYS A 31 17.76 -5.75 47.55
CA LYS A 31 16.90 -4.58 47.37
C LYS A 31 15.62 -5.02 46.66
N HIS A 32 14.59 -4.18 46.77
CA HIS A 32 13.37 -4.32 45.94
C HIS A 32 13.71 -4.40 44.47
N MET A 33 12.93 -5.14 43.73
CA MET A 33 13.20 -5.41 42.28
C MET A 33 13.34 -4.10 41.47
N ALA A 34 12.53 -3.10 41.79
CA ALA A 34 12.55 -1.80 41.11
C ALA A 34 13.64 -0.85 41.64
N GLU A 35 14.15 -1.03 42.84
CA GLU A 35 15.01 -0.06 43.55
C GLU A 35 16.31 0.22 42.75
N THR A 36 17.01 -0.82 42.30
CA THR A 36 18.28 -0.67 41.58
C THR A 36 18.10 0.03 40.25
N GLN A 37 17.02 -0.28 39.50
CA GLN A 37 16.71 0.39 38.26
C GLN A 37 16.34 1.85 38.50
N ASN A 38 15.60 2.14 39.57
CA ASN A 38 15.20 3.51 39.92
C ASN A 38 16.41 4.35 40.38
N ASP A 39 17.40 3.76 41.08
CA ASP A 39 18.67 4.42 41.37
C ASP A 39 19.40 4.87 40.08
N VAL A 40 19.45 3.98 39.09
CA VAL A 40 20.04 4.29 37.78
C VAL A 40 19.25 5.39 37.05
N LEU A 41 17.91 5.31 37.02
CA LEU A 41 17.05 6.31 36.44
C LEU A 41 17.25 7.68 37.07
N GLN A 42 17.32 7.71 38.40
CA GLN A 42 17.58 8.94 39.14
C GLN A 42 18.97 9.53 38.86
N ALA A 43 20.00 8.69 38.80
CA ALA A 43 21.36 9.11 38.48
C ALA A 43 21.49 9.68 37.08
N LEU A 44 20.71 9.18 36.13
CA LEU A 44 20.62 9.70 34.75
C LEU A 44 19.84 11.00 34.67
N GLY A 45 19.03 11.33 35.67
CA GLY A 45 18.13 12.48 35.71
C GLY A 45 16.80 12.22 34.98
N SER A 46 16.40 10.95 34.90
CA SER A 46 15.12 10.55 34.32
C SER A 46 13.96 10.87 35.28
N SER A 47 12.84 11.30 34.68
CA SER A 47 11.57 11.46 35.40
C SER A 47 10.79 10.15 35.52
N LEU A 48 11.22 9.08 34.85
CA LEU A 48 10.54 7.79 34.90
C LEU A 48 11.01 6.91 36.07
N ARG A 49 10.11 6.11 36.62
CA ARG A 49 10.38 5.11 37.64
C ARG A 49 9.61 3.82 37.34
N ILE A 50 10.16 2.69 37.70
CA ILE A 50 9.47 1.39 37.75
C ILE A 50 8.80 1.29 39.10
N SER A 51 7.52 0.91 39.14
CA SER A 51 6.77 0.74 40.37
C SER A 51 7.15 -0.56 41.05
N ASP A 52 7.11 -0.55 42.35
CA ASP A 52 7.20 -1.75 43.19
C ASP A 52 5.80 -2.35 43.34
N ASP A 53 5.35 -3.03 42.28
CA ASP A 53 3.99 -3.56 42.19
C ASP A 53 3.90 -4.73 41.20
N ALA A 54 2.73 -5.36 41.14
CA ALA A 54 2.33 -6.21 40.05
C ALA A 54 1.12 -5.59 39.30
N THR A 55 1.12 -5.65 37.98
CA THR A 55 -0.04 -5.28 37.20
C THR A 55 -0.97 -6.46 36.96
N TYR A 56 -2.25 -6.28 37.29
CA TYR A 56 -3.30 -7.29 37.20
C TYR A 56 -4.47 -6.79 36.35
N ASP A 57 -5.20 -7.73 35.74
CA ASP A 57 -6.44 -7.45 35.03
C ASP A 57 -7.40 -8.65 35.18
N ASP A 58 -8.57 -8.43 35.77
CA ASP A 58 -9.57 -9.46 35.97
C ASP A 58 -10.46 -9.69 34.72
N VAL A 59 -10.40 -8.81 33.72
CA VAL A 59 -11.29 -8.80 32.58
C VAL A 59 -10.55 -9.19 31.28
N ARG A 60 -9.35 -8.64 31.08
CA ARG A 60 -8.58 -8.75 29.82
C ARG A 60 -7.23 -9.45 30.00
N SER A 61 -7.15 -10.42 30.87
CA SER A 61 -5.98 -11.30 31.00
C SER A 61 -5.98 -12.41 29.94
N ALA A 62 -4.89 -13.15 29.85
CA ALA A 62 -4.73 -14.23 28.85
C ALA A 62 -5.81 -15.32 28.93
N ALA A 63 -6.37 -15.56 30.11
CA ALA A 63 -7.36 -16.60 30.36
C ALA A 63 -8.64 -16.05 30.98
N ASP A 64 -9.13 -14.92 30.51
CA ASP A 64 -10.40 -14.29 30.91
C ASP A 64 -10.55 -14.16 32.47
N GLY A 65 -9.49 -13.67 33.10
CA GLY A 65 -9.46 -13.43 34.56
C GLY A 65 -8.91 -14.57 35.41
N VAL A 66 -8.55 -15.72 34.83
CA VAL A 66 -7.94 -16.83 35.56
C VAL A 66 -6.47 -16.55 35.87
N ASP A 67 -5.72 -16.07 34.89
CA ASP A 67 -4.30 -15.70 35.02
C ASP A 67 -4.16 -14.17 34.98
N LYS A 68 -4.59 -13.47 36.02
CA LYS A 68 -4.68 -12.00 36.10
C LYS A 68 -3.41 -11.24 35.77
N TRP A 69 -2.26 -11.86 35.87
CA TRP A 69 -0.93 -11.29 35.68
C TRP A 69 -0.33 -11.61 34.29
N ARG A 70 -1.01 -12.43 33.46
CA ARG A 70 -0.64 -12.71 32.09
C ARG A 70 -1.31 -11.69 31.17
N LEU A 71 -0.65 -10.58 30.94
CA LEU A 71 -1.24 -9.43 30.26
C LEU A 71 -0.67 -9.27 28.86
N TYR A 72 -1.57 -8.94 27.92
CA TYR A 72 -1.26 -8.68 26.52
C TYR A 72 -1.96 -7.39 26.08
N PHE A 73 -1.26 -6.27 26.20
CA PHE A 73 -1.82 -4.95 25.95
C PHE A 73 -1.93 -4.63 24.47
N SER A 74 -2.99 -3.94 24.07
CA SER A 74 -3.23 -3.44 22.73
C SER A 74 -3.45 -1.92 22.69
N ASP A 75 -3.23 -1.25 23.81
CA ASP A 75 -3.48 0.18 23.95
C ASP A 75 -2.15 0.93 23.88
N TYR A 76 -1.88 1.50 22.70
CA TYR A 76 -0.61 2.14 22.34
C TYR A 76 -0.75 3.64 22.17
N ASN A 77 0.34 4.37 22.38
CA ASN A 77 0.52 5.68 21.82
C ASN A 77 1.11 5.52 20.40
N MET A 78 0.27 5.63 19.37
CA MET A 78 0.68 5.44 17.99
C MET A 78 1.56 6.58 17.44
N ASP A 79 1.72 7.69 18.17
CA ASP A 79 2.63 8.79 17.82
C ASP A 79 4.06 8.52 18.28
N ASN A 80 4.29 7.48 19.08
CA ASN A 80 5.64 7.13 19.53
C ASN A 80 6.36 6.30 18.48
N PHE A 81 7.62 6.65 18.15
CA PHE A 81 8.41 5.93 17.13
C PHE A 81 8.57 4.42 17.43
N LEU A 82 8.50 4.00 18.70
CA LEU A 82 8.62 2.60 19.08
C LEU A 82 7.40 1.77 18.64
N THR A 83 6.27 2.40 18.42
CA THR A 83 5.04 1.73 17.96
C THR A 83 4.89 1.74 16.44
N ASP A 84 5.91 2.20 15.71
CA ASP A 84 5.90 2.19 14.26
C ASP A 84 5.58 0.81 13.68
N GLY A 85 4.54 0.74 12.84
CA GLY A 85 4.12 -0.49 12.18
C GLY A 85 3.44 -1.51 13.09
N VAL A 86 3.16 -1.19 14.36
CA VAL A 86 2.26 -2.00 15.19
C VAL A 86 0.85 -1.90 14.62
N ILE A 87 0.19 -3.04 14.46
CA ILE A 87 -1.16 -3.12 13.89
C ILE A 87 -2.17 -3.21 15.03
N VAL A 88 -3.09 -2.23 15.06
CA VAL A 88 -4.27 -2.26 15.94
C VAL A 88 -5.48 -2.02 15.05
N ASP A 89 -6.20 -3.09 14.74
CA ASP A 89 -7.40 -3.04 13.90
C ASP A 89 -8.56 -3.69 14.63
N THR A 90 -9.26 -2.88 15.41
CA THR A 90 -10.43 -3.31 16.19
C THR A 90 -11.70 -3.46 15.35
N ASN A 91 -11.70 -2.96 14.12
CA ASN A 91 -12.85 -3.03 13.21
C ASN A 91 -12.77 -4.24 12.27
N HIS A 92 -11.63 -4.91 12.22
CA HIS A 92 -11.45 -6.07 11.34
C HIS A 92 -12.32 -7.25 11.81
N PRO A 93 -13.02 -7.97 10.93
CA PRO A 93 -13.84 -9.14 11.28
C PRO A 93 -13.03 -10.23 12.02
N TYR A 94 -11.73 -10.23 11.85
CA TYR A 94 -10.77 -11.12 12.50
C TYR A 94 -9.80 -10.36 13.42
N ASP A 95 -10.32 -9.37 14.17
CA ASP A 95 -9.54 -8.54 15.12
C ASP A 95 -8.53 -9.35 15.95
N LYS A 96 -8.94 -10.51 16.45
CA LYS A 96 -8.07 -11.39 17.23
C LYS A 96 -6.84 -11.90 16.47
N MET A 97 -6.89 -11.92 15.14
CA MET A 97 -5.75 -12.31 14.28
C MET A 97 -4.85 -11.15 13.89
N TYR A 98 -5.42 -9.93 13.75
CA TYR A 98 -4.70 -8.82 13.17
C TYR A 98 -4.19 -7.81 14.19
N THR A 99 -4.91 -7.61 15.31
CA THR A 99 -4.43 -6.73 16.37
C THR A 99 -3.25 -7.36 17.11
N GLU A 100 -2.11 -6.68 17.05
CA GLU A 100 -0.90 -7.09 17.74
C GLU A 100 -0.94 -6.70 19.21
N ARG A 101 -0.34 -7.53 20.06
CA ARG A 101 -0.34 -7.38 21.50
C ARG A 101 1.07 -7.19 22.04
N PHE A 102 1.23 -6.28 22.96
CA PHE A 102 2.46 -6.15 23.75
C PHE A 102 2.41 -7.13 24.92
N SER A 103 3.36 -8.06 24.97
CA SER A 103 3.50 -8.98 26.09
C SER A 103 4.01 -8.25 27.32
N HIS A 104 3.20 -8.22 28.36
CA HIS A 104 3.50 -7.63 29.67
C HIS A 104 3.35 -8.69 30.76
N TYR A 105 4.03 -9.79 30.56
CA TYR A 105 3.94 -10.97 31.41
C TYR A 105 4.68 -10.75 32.71
N GLY A 106 3.96 -10.84 33.87
CA GLY A 106 4.54 -10.67 35.21
C GLY A 106 5.22 -9.29 35.37
N GLY A 107 4.68 -8.26 34.76
CA GLY A 107 5.27 -6.93 34.78
C GLY A 107 4.77 -6.05 35.91
N ALA A 108 5.59 -5.06 36.26
CA ALA A 108 5.24 -3.92 37.09
C ALA A 108 4.62 -2.79 36.25
N SER A 109 3.97 -1.83 36.87
CA SER A 109 3.66 -0.56 36.22
C SER A 109 4.87 0.38 36.22
N ILE A 110 4.81 1.45 35.45
CA ILE A 110 5.80 2.53 35.49
C ILE A 110 5.10 3.86 35.74
N TYR A 111 5.82 4.81 36.34
CA TYR A 111 5.27 6.12 36.64
C TYR A 111 6.31 7.22 36.44
N ALA A 112 5.81 8.48 36.38
CA ALA A 112 6.65 9.65 36.34
C ALA A 112 6.72 10.32 37.73
N VAL A 113 7.84 11.01 37.96
CA VAL A 113 8.04 11.87 39.13
C VAL A 113 8.15 13.33 38.75
N ASP A 114 7.74 14.23 39.65
CA ASP A 114 7.92 15.67 39.52
C ASP A 114 9.38 16.06 39.79
N ALA A 115 9.67 17.37 39.72
CA ALA A 115 11.01 17.93 39.98
C ALA A 115 11.48 17.70 41.44
N ALA A 116 10.58 17.41 42.37
CA ALA A 116 10.89 17.10 43.77
C ALA A 116 11.07 15.57 44.01
N GLY A 117 10.82 14.77 42.98
CA GLY A 117 10.92 13.31 43.03
C GLY A 117 9.63 12.61 43.48
N ASN A 118 8.51 13.32 43.64
CA ASN A 118 7.24 12.72 44.01
C ASN A 118 6.50 12.17 42.80
N PRO A 119 5.78 11.03 42.96
CA PRO A 119 4.89 10.51 41.90
C PRO A 119 3.89 11.56 41.41
N THR A 120 3.74 11.68 40.09
CA THR A 120 2.83 12.65 39.46
C THR A 120 1.98 12.00 38.39
N SER A 121 0.71 12.39 38.26
CA SER A 121 -0.21 11.99 37.20
C SER A 121 -0.07 12.84 35.92
N THR A 122 0.81 13.85 35.95
CA THR A 122 1.12 14.68 34.78
C THR A 122 2.45 14.24 34.18
N LEU A 123 2.46 13.82 32.94
CA LEU A 123 3.69 13.45 32.25
C LEU A 123 4.54 14.71 31.96
N PRO A 124 5.84 14.69 32.32
CA PRO A 124 6.79 15.69 31.83
C PRO A 124 6.82 15.73 30.31
N ALA A 125 7.07 16.90 29.71
CA ALA A 125 7.12 17.07 28.25
C ALA A 125 8.22 16.21 27.56
N THR A 126 9.21 15.74 28.31
CA THR A 126 10.28 14.86 27.84
C THR A 126 9.83 13.39 27.72
N VAL A 127 8.71 13.02 28.37
CA VAL A 127 8.21 11.65 28.48
C VAL A 127 7.11 11.43 27.45
N SER A 128 7.24 10.37 26.68
CA SER A 128 6.23 9.89 25.74
C SER A 128 5.83 8.46 26.08
N PRO A 129 4.57 8.19 26.40
CA PRO A 129 4.07 6.83 26.56
C PRO A 129 4.33 5.99 25.31
N VAL A 130 4.46 4.69 25.48
CA VAL A 130 4.55 3.70 24.40
C VAL A 130 3.39 2.73 24.47
N VAL A 131 3.21 2.09 25.65
CA VAL A 131 2.16 1.11 25.89
C VAL A 131 1.45 1.44 27.20
N TYR A 132 0.13 1.43 27.14
CA TYR A 132 -0.74 1.58 28.29
C TYR A 132 -1.32 0.22 28.71
N GLY A 133 -1.65 0.07 29.99
CA GLY A 133 -2.56 -0.97 30.43
C GLY A 133 -3.96 -0.74 29.88
N HIS A 134 -4.80 -1.78 29.91
CA HIS A 134 -6.21 -1.63 29.58
C HIS A 134 -6.95 -0.78 30.63
N ALA A 135 -8.15 -0.32 30.32
CA ALA A 135 -8.98 0.43 31.28
C ALA A 135 -9.27 -0.35 32.57
N SER A 136 -9.34 -1.69 32.49
CA SER A 136 -9.54 -2.60 33.61
C SER A 136 -8.26 -2.95 34.38
N THR A 137 -7.08 -2.60 33.85
CA THR A 137 -5.79 -2.93 34.50
C THR A 137 -5.59 -2.12 35.78
N TYR A 138 -5.13 -2.79 36.82
CA TYR A 138 -4.84 -2.19 38.12
C TYR A 138 -3.51 -2.69 38.70
N SER A 139 -2.95 -1.90 39.62
CA SER A 139 -1.71 -2.17 40.33
C SER A 139 -2.02 -2.85 41.68
N VAL A 140 -1.20 -3.79 42.06
CA VAL A 140 -1.31 -4.54 43.31
C VAL A 140 0.06 -4.53 44.01
N ASP A 141 0.07 -4.18 45.27
CA ASP A 141 1.18 -4.40 46.23
C ASP A 141 1.08 -5.85 46.71
N VAL A 142 1.88 -6.76 46.13
CA VAL A 142 1.76 -8.20 46.35
C VAL A 142 2.51 -8.62 47.62
N ASP A 143 3.65 -8.02 47.89
CA ASP A 143 4.46 -8.32 49.09
C ASP A 143 4.02 -7.56 50.34
N LYS A 144 3.13 -6.55 50.17
CA LYS A 144 2.47 -5.76 51.21
C LYS A 144 3.42 -4.90 52.05
N ASP A 145 4.41 -4.36 51.40
CA ASP A 145 5.37 -3.44 52.02
C ASP A 145 4.87 -1.99 52.04
N GLY A 146 3.77 -1.69 51.33
CA GLY A 146 3.12 -0.39 51.24
C GLY A 146 3.60 0.47 50.07
N LEU A 147 4.46 -0.08 49.22
CA LEU A 147 4.88 0.55 47.96
C LEU A 147 3.98 0.09 46.81
N GLY A 148 3.84 0.90 45.77
CA GLY A 148 2.98 0.56 44.63
C GLY A 148 1.46 0.53 44.94
N GLY A 149 0.75 -0.39 44.34
CA GLY A 149 -0.68 -0.63 44.56
C GLY A 149 -1.57 0.54 44.12
N ALA A 150 -2.59 0.85 44.90
CA ALA A 150 -3.62 1.85 44.54
C ALA A 150 -3.08 3.30 44.37
N ASN A 151 -1.88 3.56 44.85
CA ASN A 151 -1.26 4.90 44.81
C ASN A 151 -0.47 5.18 43.51
N VAL A 152 -0.32 4.21 42.63
CA VAL A 152 0.40 4.38 41.37
C VAL A 152 -0.37 5.33 40.44
N PRO A 153 0.27 6.37 39.94
CA PRO A 153 -0.39 7.34 39.05
C PRO A 153 -0.91 6.71 37.75
N LYS A 154 -2.08 7.19 37.32
CA LYS A 154 -2.63 6.89 35.98
C LYS A 154 -2.51 8.11 35.08
N TYR A 155 -2.34 7.87 33.80
CA TYR A 155 -2.07 8.91 32.80
C TYR A 155 -3.17 8.94 31.72
N ALA A 156 -3.46 10.13 31.23
CA ALA A 156 -4.48 10.35 30.20
C ALA A 156 -4.17 9.48 28.96
N TYR A 157 -5.17 8.73 28.52
CA TYR A 157 -5.15 7.91 27.32
C TYR A 157 -6.12 8.45 26.27
N ALA A 158 -7.33 8.79 26.70
CA ALA A 158 -8.37 9.43 25.91
C ALA A 158 -9.16 10.41 26.77
N GLU A 159 -10.14 11.08 26.20
CA GLU A 159 -11.04 11.97 26.94
C GLU A 159 -11.73 11.18 28.07
N ASN A 160 -11.54 11.62 29.32
CA ASN A 160 -12.06 10.99 30.54
C ASN A 160 -11.55 9.54 30.80
N ASP A 161 -10.46 9.12 30.18
CA ASP A 161 -9.85 7.81 30.37
C ASP A 161 -8.37 7.98 30.77
N SER A 162 -8.01 7.46 31.96
CA SER A 162 -6.65 7.45 32.48
C SER A 162 -6.21 6.05 32.85
N ARG A 163 -5.00 5.66 32.45
CA ARG A 163 -4.51 4.30 32.54
C ARG A 163 -3.10 4.22 33.14
N LEU A 164 -2.75 3.04 33.66
CA LEU A 164 -1.37 2.71 34.03
C LEU A 164 -0.48 2.71 32.77
N LEU A 165 0.79 3.02 32.95
CA LEU A 165 1.81 2.83 31.90
C LEU A 165 2.49 1.49 32.08
N ALA A 166 2.66 0.76 30.97
CA ALA A 166 3.45 -0.45 30.89
C ALA A 166 4.84 -0.18 30.28
N MET A 167 4.93 0.82 29.38
CA MET A 167 6.18 1.22 28.76
C MET A 167 6.13 2.70 28.36
N ALA A 168 7.26 3.39 28.53
CA ALA A 168 7.43 4.78 28.08
C ALA A 168 8.86 5.05 27.61
N SER A 169 9.02 6.07 26.79
CA SER A 169 10.31 6.63 26.40
C SER A 169 10.46 8.04 26.95
N GLU A 170 11.69 8.44 27.30
CA GLU A 170 12.02 9.79 27.73
C GLU A 170 13.23 10.31 26.96
N GLN A 171 13.07 11.46 26.30
CA GLN A 171 14.17 12.14 25.63
C GLN A 171 14.78 13.16 26.56
N LEU A 172 15.92 12.86 27.14
CA LEU A 172 16.65 13.83 27.99
C LEU A 172 17.35 14.87 27.13
N GLU A 173 17.18 16.15 27.49
CA GLU A 173 17.77 17.27 26.78
C GLU A 173 19.31 17.16 26.79
N GLY A 174 19.91 17.14 25.61
CA GLY A 174 21.36 17.07 25.42
C GLY A 174 22.03 15.76 25.86
N LYS A 175 21.27 14.73 26.31
CA LYS A 175 21.85 13.48 26.88
C LYS A 175 21.54 12.24 26.08
N GLY A 176 20.32 11.98 25.69
CA GLY A 176 19.98 10.73 25.01
C GLY A 176 18.57 10.25 25.30
N LEU A 177 18.30 9.00 24.92
CA LEU A 177 17.00 8.35 25.05
C LEU A 177 17.02 7.35 26.21
N ILE A 178 16.01 7.41 27.05
CA ILE A 178 15.73 6.40 28.06
C ILE A 178 14.44 5.67 27.67
N ILE A 179 14.45 4.35 27.77
CA ILE A 179 13.27 3.50 27.57
C ILE A 179 13.09 2.72 28.85
N VAL A 180 11.90 2.82 29.42
CA VAL A 180 11.51 2.09 30.62
C VAL A 180 10.31 1.23 30.31
N SER A 181 10.40 -0.06 30.67
CA SER A 181 9.30 -1.01 30.58
C SER A 181 9.12 -1.69 31.93
N GLY A 182 7.89 -1.89 32.33
CA GLY A 182 7.57 -2.67 33.54
C GLY A 182 7.77 -4.18 33.38
N ALA A 183 8.02 -4.67 32.17
CA ALA A 183 8.27 -6.08 31.88
C ALA A 183 9.47 -6.27 30.96
N ALA A 184 10.07 -7.46 31.00
CA ALA A 184 11.21 -7.86 30.17
C ALA A 184 10.79 -8.10 28.70
N PHE A 185 10.49 -7.05 27.98
CA PHE A 185 9.89 -7.06 26.63
C PHE A 185 10.82 -7.53 25.51
N MET A 186 12.12 -7.71 25.76
CA MET A 186 13.15 -8.10 24.78
C MET A 186 13.64 -9.53 24.97
N SER A 187 12.98 -10.34 25.76
CA SER A 187 13.37 -11.74 25.93
C SER A 187 13.13 -12.51 24.62
N ASN A 188 13.81 -13.64 24.45
CA ASN A 188 13.61 -14.51 23.28
C ASN A 188 12.19 -15.10 23.22
N PHE A 189 11.41 -14.99 24.28
CA PHE A 189 10.02 -15.39 24.33
C PHE A 189 9.11 -14.28 23.75
N GLU A 190 9.32 -13.03 24.15
CA GLU A 190 8.50 -11.89 23.75
C GLU A 190 8.81 -11.37 22.33
N VAL A 191 10.02 -11.55 21.80
CA VAL A 191 10.39 -11.08 20.45
C VAL A 191 9.91 -11.99 19.33
N GLN A 192 9.09 -12.97 19.59
CA GLN A 192 8.43 -13.77 18.56
C GLN A 192 7.30 -12.98 17.89
N ALA A 193 7.05 -13.25 16.60
CA ALA A 193 5.96 -12.58 15.87
C ALA A 193 4.58 -13.09 16.32
N THR A 194 4.50 -14.36 16.68
CA THR A 194 3.27 -15.01 17.14
C THR A 194 3.57 -15.99 18.24
N ILE A 195 2.63 -16.17 19.15
CA ILE A 195 2.69 -17.21 20.19
C ILE A 195 1.32 -17.86 20.35
N SER A 196 1.33 -19.16 20.63
CA SER A 196 0.13 -19.88 21.09
C SER A 196 0.09 -19.86 22.60
N ASP A 197 -0.89 -19.20 23.17
CA ASP A 197 -1.11 -19.16 24.61
C ASP A 197 -2.54 -19.59 24.92
N ASN A 198 -2.69 -20.61 25.80
CA ASN A 198 -3.96 -21.22 26.13
C ASN A 198 -4.83 -21.61 24.91
N GLY A 199 -4.18 -22.12 23.86
CA GLY A 199 -4.86 -22.57 22.63
C GLY A 199 -5.34 -21.47 21.68
N SER A 200 -4.95 -20.22 21.90
CA SER A 200 -5.17 -19.12 20.98
C SER A 200 -3.84 -18.53 20.48
N GLU A 201 -3.75 -18.30 19.19
CA GLU A 201 -2.62 -17.54 18.63
C GLU A 201 -2.80 -16.06 18.90
N LYS A 202 -1.69 -15.40 19.27
CA LYS A 202 -1.61 -13.97 19.47
C LYS A 202 -0.45 -13.41 18.66
N ASN A 203 -0.70 -12.38 17.88
CA ASN A 203 0.34 -11.63 17.23
C ASN A 203 0.99 -10.67 18.23
N TYR A 204 2.32 -10.67 18.30
CA TYR A 204 3.08 -9.84 19.22
C TYR A 204 3.63 -8.61 18.52
N SER A 205 3.57 -7.47 19.22
CA SER A 205 4.21 -6.22 18.81
C SER A 205 5.64 -6.07 19.34
N ASN A 206 6.05 -6.85 20.33
CA ASN A 206 7.35 -6.69 21.01
C ASN A 206 8.52 -6.72 20.01
N TYR A 207 8.50 -7.61 19.02
CA TYR A 207 9.56 -7.68 18.03
C TYR A 207 9.64 -6.40 17.17
N LYS A 208 8.49 -5.77 16.83
CA LYS A 208 8.44 -4.51 16.07
C LYS A 208 9.00 -3.36 16.91
N ILE A 209 8.63 -3.31 18.19
CA ILE A 209 9.18 -2.32 19.12
C ILE A 209 10.69 -2.46 19.23
N CYS A 210 11.22 -3.70 19.31
CA CYS A 210 12.66 -3.95 19.28
C CYS A 210 13.32 -3.54 17.95
N GLU A 211 12.69 -3.83 16.81
CA GLU A 211 13.17 -3.41 15.49
C GLU A 211 13.20 -1.88 15.36
N ASN A 212 12.19 -1.18 15.87
CA ASN A 212 12.15 0.28 15.89
C ASN A 212 13.26 0.88 16.73
N LEU A 213 13.51 0.28 17.88
CA LEU A 213 14.62 0.66 18.76
C LEU A 213 15.97 0.47 18.07
N LEU A 214 16.20 -0.68 17.45
CA LEU A 214 17.41 -0.97 16.68
C LEU A 214 17.54 -0.04 15.46
N GLY A 215 16.44 0.26 14.78
CA GLY A 215 16.37 1.17 13.66
C GLY A 215 16.77 2.62 14.01
N ARG A 216 16.53 3.05 15.25
CA ARG A 216 17.03 4.34 15.74
C ARG A 216 18.56 4.36 15.88
N ILE A 217 19.14 3.22 16.31
CA ILE A 217 20.60 3.07 16.46
C ILE A 217 21.26 2.90 15.09
N ASN A 218 20.57 2.27 14.16
CA ASN A 218 21.01 2.03 12.78
C ASN A 218 19.90 2.44 11.80
N PRO A 219 19.90 3.70 11.33
CA PRO A 219 18.81 4.25 10.52
C PRO A 219 18.52 3.38 9.29
N VAL A 220 17.26 3.05 9.10
CA VAL A 220 16.81 2.29 7.94
C VAL A 220 17.06 3.10 6.67
N LYS A 221 17.76 2.49 5.71
CA LYS A 221 17.95 3.09 4.39
C LYS A 221 16.62 3.10 3.64
N ILE A 222 16.15 4.29 3.31
CA ILE A 222 15.01 4.45 2.39
C ILE A 222 15.53 4.30 0.96
N THR A 223 14.83 3.50 0.16
CA THR A 223 15.17 3.21 -1.24
C THR A 223 14.08 3.77 -2.15
N ASP A 224 14.48 4.40 -3.23
CA ASP A 224 13.57 4.92 -4.25
C ASP A 224 12.71 3.81 -4.85
N ILE A 225 11.44 4.07 -5.08
CA ILE A 225 10.50 3.06 -5.58
C ILE A 225 10.93 2.54 -6.98
N ALA A 226 11.46 3.40 -7.85
CA ALA A 226 11.96 2.96 -9.15
C ALA A 226 13.08 1.91 -9.04
N THR A 227 13.95 2.02 -8.03
CA THR A 227 15.01 1.03 -7.75
C THR A 227 14.42 -0.31 -7.36
N VAL A 228 13.37 -0.31 -6.53
CA VAL A 228 12.67 -1.54 -6.11
C VAL A 228 11.90 -2.16 -7.28
N GLN A 229 11.25 -1.33 -8.10
CA GLN A 229 10.56 -1.75 -9.34
C GLN A 229 11.53 -2.39 -10.36
N ALA A 230 12.75 -1.91 -10.44
CA ALA A 230 13.77 -2.46 -11.35
C ALA A 230 14.34 -3.81 -10.86
N GLN A 231 14.18 -4.17 -9.59
CA GLN A 231 14.67 -5.43 -9.05
C GLN A 231 13.82 -6.61 -9.54
N THR A 232 14.41 -7.50 -10.34
CA THR A 232 13.70 -8.63 -10.97
C THR A 232 13.62 -9.87 -10.08
N GLU A 233 14.55 -10.03 -9.14
CA GLU A 233 14.58 -11.19 -8.25
C GLU A 233 13.68 -10.96 -7.03
N ALA A 234 13.04 -12.02 -6.57
CA ALA A 234 12.22 -12.00 -5.36
C ALA A 234 13.08 -12.14 -4.10
N GLY A 235 12.54 -11.67 -2.96
CA GLY A 235 13.15 -11.85 -1.64
C GLY A 235 14.14 -10.76 -1.21
N HIS A 236 14.45 -9.78 -2.06
CA HIS A 236 15.30 -8.63 -1.68
C HIS A 236 14.53 -7.68 -0.77
N LYS A 237 15.10 -7.38 0.40
CA LYS A 237 14.47 -6.53 1.41
C LYS A 237 14.74 -5.06 1.15
N TYR A 238 13.67 -4.27 1.19
CA TYR A 238 13.71 -2.82 1.03
C TYR A 238 12.80 -2.12 2.03
N THR A 239 13.10 -0.86 2.29
CA THR A 239 12.17 0.08 2.92
C THR A 239 12.00 1.25 1.96
N ILE A 240 10.76 1.58 1.67
CA ILE A 240 10.35 2.65 0.75
C ILE A 240 9.45 3.65 1.47
N GLU A 241 9.38 4.86 0.95
CA GLU A 241 8.36 5.84 1.31
C GLU A 241 7.61 6.29 0.07
N GLY A 242 6.32 6.53 0.21
CA GLY A 242 5.49 7.00 -0.89
C GLY A 242 4.10 7.44 -0.43
N VAL A 243 3.38 8.07 -1.34
CA VAL A 243 2.00 8.55 -1.13
C VAL A 243 1.04 7.52 -1.71
N VAL A 244 -0.02 7.21 -0.96
CA VAL A 244 -1.08 6.28 -1.40
C VAL A 244 -1.82 6.84 -2.60
N THR A 245 -1.89 6.06 -3.67
CA THR A 245 -2.54 6.42 -4.94
C THR A 245 -3.78 5.59 -5.24
N SER A 246 -3.96 4.45 -4.57
CA SER A 246 -5.19 3.66 -4.59
C SER A 246 -5.98 3.88 -3.30
N ASN A 247 -7.30 3.78 -3.35
CA ASN A 247 -8.11 3.76 -2.14
C ASN A 247 -7.95 2.39 -1.48
N ALA A 248 -7.07 2.30 -0.53
CA ALA A 248 -7.02 1.14 0.35
C ALA A 248 -8.11 1.30 1.40
N SER A 249 -8.99 0.40 1.43
CA SER A 249 -10.02 0.41 2.45
C SER A 249 -9.97 -0.87 3.21
N GLY A 250 -9.25 -1.01 4.22
CA GLY A 250 -9.28 -2.19 5.09
C GLY A 250 -10.57 -3.04 5.00
N TYR A 251 -10.74 -3.80 3.92
CA TYR A 251 -11.89 -4.70 3.65
C TYR A 251 -13.23 -4.06 3.22
N ASP A 252 -13.26 -2.83 2.74
CA ASP A 252 -14.44 -2.39 2.00
C ASP A 252 -14.55 -3.19 0.69
N LYS A 253 -15.51 -4.10 0.65
CA LYS A 253 -15.76 -5.00 -0.49
C LYS A 253 -16.22 -4.28 -1.77
N ASN A 254 -16.39 -2.95 -1.72
CA ASN A 254 -16.75 -2.14 -2.88
C ASN A 254 -15.52 -1.53 -3.56
N THR A 255 -14.31 -1.91 -3.17
CA THR A 255 -13.07 -1.49 -3.80
C THR A 255 -12.24 -2.67 -4.28
N ALA A 256 -11.53 -2.47 -5.40
CA ALA A 256 -10.57 -3.44 -5.93
C ALA A 256 -9.29 -3.58 -5.08
N PHE A 257 -9.10 -2.75 -4.06
CA PHE A 257 -7.85 -2.62 -3.30
C PHE A 257 -8.04 -2.90 -1.81
N PHE A 258 -8.83 -3.90 -1.47
CA PHE A 258 -9.16 -4.22 -0.07
C PHE A 258 -8.01 -4.87 0.71
N ASP A 259 -7.04 -5.50 0.05
CA ASP A 259 -5.91 -6.22 0.65
C ASP A 259 -4.54 -5.78 0.10
N CYS A 260 -4.52 -4.81 -0.79
CA CYS A 260 -3.31 -4.23 -1.37
C CYS A 260 -3.46 -2.72 -1.55
N ILE A 261 -2.34 -2.02 -1.62
CA ILE A 261 -2.30 -0.59 -1.96
C ILE A 261 -1.23 -0.33 -3.00
N TYR A 262 -1.41 0.74 -3.75
CA TYR A 262 -0.35 1.33 -4.56
C TYR A 262 0.14 2.59 -3.87
N ILE A 263 1.46 2.71 -3.77
CA ILE A 263 2.12 3.95 -3.34
C ILE A 263 3.06 4.44 -4.41
N GLN A 264 3.26 5.75 -4.45
CA GLN A 264 4.11 6.41 -5.43
C GLN A 264 4.99 7.45 -4.75
N ASP A 265 6.26 7.52 -5.17
CA ASP A 265 7.17 8.61 -4.92
C ASP A 265 7.47 9.39 -6.21
N GLU A 266 8.42 10.31 -6.19
CA GLU A 266 8.83 11.08 -7.37
C GLU A 266 9.52 10.24 -8.45
N THR A 267 9.97 9.03 -8.12
CA THR A 267 10.73 8.14 -9.01
C THR A 267 9.86 7.07 -9.67
N GLY A 268 8.77 6.63 -9.02
CA GLY A 268 7.92 5.57 -9.54
C GLY A 268 6.79 5.18 -8.59
N GLY A 269 6.07 4.12 -8.96
CA GLY A 269 4.99 3.55 -8.17
C GLY A 269 5.16 2.02 -8.01
N ILE A 270 4.54 1.45 -6.98
CA ILE A 270 4.59 0.01 -6.71
C ILE A 270 3.34 -0.48 -5.97
N ASN A 271 2.94 -1.70 -6.28
CA ASN A 271 1.94 -2.44 -5.53
C ASN A 271 2.55 -3.00 -4.23
N CYS A 272 1.84 -2.87 -3.12
CA CYS A 272 2.21 -3.39 -1.80
C CYS A 272 1.13 -4.36 -1.31
N PHE A 273 1.53 -5.60 -0.98
CA PHE A 273 0.64 -6.68 -0.54
C PHE A 273 1.35 -7.62 0.45
N PRO A 274 0.69 -8.19 1.46
CA PRO A 274 -0.64 -7.83 1.93
C PRO A 274 -0.63 -6.53 2.74
N VAL A 275 -1.73 -5.80 2.72
CA VAL A 275 -1.92 -4.61 3.56
C VAL A 275 -3.22 -4.77 4.33
N ALA A 276 -3.12 -4.71 5.67
CA ALA A 276 -4.24 -4.55 6.57
C ALA A 276 -4.25 -3.12 7.09
N GLY A 277 -5.42 -2.55 7.26
CA GLY A 277 -5.59 -1.19 7.74
C GLY A 277 -6.30 -0.28 6.73
N ASP A 278 -6.75 0.85 7.23
CA ASP A 278 -7.48 1.85 6.45
C ASP A 278 -6.53 3.00 6.09
N TYR A 279 -6.07 3.00 4.83
CA TYR A 279 -5.19 4.04 4.28
C TYR A 279 -5.93 4.78 3.18
N GLN A 280 -5.90 6.10 3.24
CA GLN A 280 -6.58 6.98 2.30
C GLN A 280 -5.62 7.50 1.21
N ILE A 281 -6.18 7.83 0.03
CA ILE A 281 -5.41 8.54 -1.01
C ILE A 281 -4.82 9.82 -0.40
N GLY A 282 -3.52 10.02 -0.61
CA GLY A 282 -2.77 11.13 -0.02
C GLY A 282 -2.09 10.80 1.31
N ASP A 283 -2.32 9.63 1.90
CA ASP A 283 -1.53 9.21 3.06
C ASP A 283 -0.08 8.94 2.66
N LYS A 284 0.86 9.47 3.41
CA LYS A 284 2.28 9.16 3.26
C LYS A 284 2.65 7.99 4.14
N LEU A 285 3.19 6.95 3.52
CA LEU A 285 3.54 5.69 4.20
C LEU A 285 5.03 5.40 4.08
N ARG A 286 5.59 4.78 5.13
CA ARG A 286 6.84 4.04 5.08
C ARG A 286 6.51 2.56 5.13
N ILE A 287 7.00 1.81 4.15
CA ILE A 287 6.72 0.37 4.02
C ILE A 287 8.03 -0.39 3.92
N SER A 288 8.21 -1.39 4.77
CA SER A 288 9.29 -2.37 4.66
C SER A 288 8.72 -3.70 4.17
N GLY A 289 9.47 -4.37 3.33
CA GLY A 289 9.05 -5.64 2.75
C GLY A 289 10.13 -6.27 1.89
N SER A 290 9.75 -7.31 1.18
CA SER A 290 10.63 -7.97 0.21
C SER A 290 10.00 -7.99 -1.18
N THR A 291 10.84 -7.91 -2.22
CA THR A 291 10.38 -8.03 -3.61
C THR A 291 9.67 -9.36 -3.84
N SER A 292 8.55 -9.30 -4.53
CA SER A 292 7.76 -10.45 -4.97
C SER A 292 7.01 -10.13 -6.26
N SER A 293 6.25 -11.08 -6.78
CA SER A 293 5.40 -10.84 -7.94
C SER A 293 4.11 -11.66 -7.85
N TYR A 294 3.04 -11.11 -8.41
CA TYR A 294 1.78 -11.82 -8.58
C TYR A 294 1.26 -11.60 -10.00
N GLN A 295 0.95 -12.68 -10.72
CA GLN A 295 0.53 -12.64 -12.14
C GLN A 295 1.47 -11.81 -13.04
N GLY A 296 2.78 -11.83 -12.71
CA GLY A 296 3.78 -11.05 -13.42
C GLY A 296 3.90 -9.59 -12.99
N GLU A 297 2.95 -9.06 -12.22
CA GLU A 297 3.06 -7.74 -11.62
C GLU A 297 4.05 -7.77 -10.46
N ARG A 298 4.97 -6.82 -10.47
CA ARG A 298 5.95 -6.65 -9.40
C ARG A 298 5.32 -5.99 -8.19
N GLN A 299 5.58 -6.53 -7.01
CA GLN A 299 5.04 -6.02 -5.76
C GLN A 299 6.05 -6.10 -4.63
N LEU A 300 5.81 -5.33 -3.59
CA LEU A 300 6.50 -5.45 -2.31
C LEU A 300 5.64 -6.31 -1.36
N ALA A 301 6.16 -7.48 -0.95
CA ALA A 301 5.56 -8.30 0.10
C ALA A 301 5.80 -7.61 1.44
N VAL A 302 4.73 -7.02 1.99
CA VAL A 302 4.80 -6.13 3.15
C VAL A 302 5.06 -6.90 4.42
N THR A 303 6.05 -6.45 5.22
CA THR A 303 6.33 -6.96 6.56
C THR A 303 6.08 -5.91 7.64
N LYS A 304 6.13 -4.63 7.28
CA LYS A 304 5.91 -3.52 8.20
C LYS A 304 5.40 -2.30 7.42
N ILE A 305 4.42 -1.63 7.98
CA ILE A 305 3.84 -0.41 7.42
C ILE A 305 3.68 0.65 8.52
N ARG A 306 3.97 1.90 8.19
CA ARG A 306 3.78 3.05 9.08
C ARG A 306 3.20 4.21 8.29
N LYS A 307 2.14 4.81 8.83
CA LYS A 307 1.64 6.10 8.36
C LYS A 307 2.52 7.22 8.92
N LEU A 308 3.09 8.03 8.03
CA LEU A 308 3.94 9.18 8.39
C LEU A 308 3.13 10.47 8.52
N GLY A 309 1.90 10.48 8.02
CA GLY A 309 1.00 11.64 7.98
C GLY A 309 0.23 11.70 6.68
N ALA A 310 -0.36 12.83 6.37
CA ALA A 310 -0.94 13.14 5.08
C ALA A 310 0.07 13.93 4.23
N ASP A 311 0.01 13.74 2.91
CA ASP A 311 0.76 14.49 1.91
C ASP A 311 -0.21 14.94 0.80
N THR A 312 0.28 15.71 -0.16
CA THR A 312 -0.51 16.08 -1.33
C THR A 312 -0.81 14.82 -2.16
N PRO A 313 -2.07 14.53 -2.49
CA PRO A 313 -2.40 13.43 -3.39
C PRO A 313 -1.63 13.53 -4.70
N VAL A 314 -1.20 12.39 -5.21
CA VAL A 314 -0.47 12.33 -6.48
C VAL A 314 -1.43 12.62 -7.63
N GLU A 315 -1.06 13.56 -8.49
CA GLU A 315 -1.79 13.84 -9.72
C GLU A 315 -1.50 12.77 -10.79
N PRO A 316 -2.52 12.29 -11.51
CA PRO A 316 -2.32 11.28 -12.53
C PRO A 316 -1.53 11.83 -13.72
N LYS A 317 -0.51 11.09 -14.16
CA LYS A 317 0.30 11.44 -15.34
C LYS A 317 -0.41 11.01 -16.60
N VAL A 318 -0.58 11.93 -17.56
CA VAL A 318 -1.09 11.59 -18.90
C VAL A 318 -0.03 10.82 -19.67
N VAL A 319 -0.39 9.65 -20.18
CA VAL A 319 0.52 8.71 -20.87
C VAL A 319 -0.06 8.23 -22.20
N THR A 320 0.80 7.67 -23.05
CA THR A 320 0.41 6.96 -24.27
C THR A 320 0.13 5.49 -24.01
N ALA A 321 -0.63 4.84 -24.88
CA ALA A 321 -0.84 3.39 -24.82
C ALA A 321 0.48 2.60 -24.94
N ALA A 322 1.44 3.12 -25.71
CA ALA A 322 2.78 2.53 -25.83
C ALA A 322 3.50 2.48 -24.48
N GLN A 323 3.43 3.55 -23.66
CA GLN A 323 4.03 3.61 -22.33
C GLN A 323 3.36 2.66 -21.32
N VAL A 324 2.05 2.42 -21.47
CA VAL A 324 1.37 1.39 -20.68
C VAL A 324 1.88 0.00 -21.07
N ASN A 325 2.00 -0.26 -22.36
CA ASN A 325 2.35 -1.57 -22.90
C ASN A 325 3.82 -1.96 -22.69
N ASP A 326 4.76 -0.99 -22.67
CA ASP A 326 6.17 -1.26 -22.43
C ASP A 326 6.54 -1.35 -20.93
N GLY A 327 5.56 -1.07 -20.04
CA GLY A 327 5.74 -1.14 -18.60
C GLY A 327 6.54 0.00 -17.98
N SER A 328 6.90 1.03 -18.74
CA SER A 328 7.72 2.17 -18.25
C SER A 328 7.04 2.99 -17.15
N VAL A 329 5.73 2.85 -17.01
CA VAL A 329 4.90 3.55 -16.01
C VAL A 329 4.30 2.60 -14.96
N LEU A 330 4.77 1.36 -14.87
CA LEU A 330 4.21 0.34 -13.98
C LEU A 330 4.17 0.82 -12.52
N GLY A 331 3.03 0.59 -11.87
CA GLY A 331 2.77 0.99 -10.49
C GLY A 331 2.33 2.45 -10.32
N GLN A 332 2.48 3.31 -11.33
CA GLN A 332 2.14 4.73 -11.26
C GLN A 332 0.65 4.99 -11.50
N LEU A 333 0.14 6.06 -10.91
CA LEU A 333 -1.18 6.62 -11.22
C LEU A 333 -1.11 7.38 -12.55
N ILE A 334 -1.89 6.95 -13.52
CA ILE A 334 -1.84 7.44 -14.89
C ILE A 334 -3.23 7.73 -15.45
N THR A 335 -3.27 8.56 -16.49
CA THR A 335 -4.46 8.79 -17.31
C THR A 335 -4.14 8.50 -18.77
N LEU A 336 -4.93 7.66 -19.41
CA LEU A 336 -4.90 7.40 -20.84
C LEU A 336 -6.09 8.07 -21.51
N LYS A 337 -5.82 8.78 -22.61
CA LYS A 337 -6.86 9.41 -23.46
C LYS A 337 -6.84 8.78 -24.84
N GLY A 338 -8.02 8.61 -25.41
CA GLY A 338 -8.12 8.04 -26.75
C GLY A 338 -9.55 7.73 -27.15
N TYR A 339 -9.71 6.69 -27.93
CA TYR A 339 -11.00 6.21 -28.43
C TYR A 339 -11.19 4.75 -28.07
N VAL A 340 -12.40 4.40 -27.66
CA VAL A 340 -12.76 3.01 -27.36
C VAL A 340 -12.80 2.20 -28.65
N THR A 341 -12.03 1.11 -28.70
CA THR A 341 -11.98 0.18 -29.85
C THR A 341 -12.59 -1.19 -29.55
N GLY A 342 -12.79 -1.50 -28.28
CA GLY A 342 -13.41 -2.77 -27.87
C GLY A 342 -13.88 -2.72 -26.42
N ILE A 343 -14.90 -3.48 -26.10
CA ILE A 343 -15.48 -3.61 -24.75
C ILE A 343 -15.76 -5.08 -24.50
N GLU A 344 -15.26 -5.62 -23.37
CA GLU A 344 -15.62 -6.96 -22.91
C GLU A 344 -16.40 -6.86 -21.61
N MET A 345 -17.45 -7.67 -21.52
CA MET A 345 -18.38 -7.70 -20.39
C MET A 345 -18.16 -8.93 -19.53
N ALA A 346 -18.28 -8.78 -18.21
CA ALA A 346 -18.39 -9.90 -17.30
C ALA A 346 -19.54 -9.64 -16.31
N ASN A 347 -20.36 -10.65 -16.08
CA ASN A 347 -21.51 -10.56 -15.17
C ASN A 347 -22.46 -9.39 -15.47
N GLY A 348 -22.56 -9.01 -16.73
CA GLY A 348 -23.45 -7.91 -17.15
C GLY A 348 -22.90 -6.50 -16.97
N LEU A 349 -21.64 -6.36 -16.55
CA LEU A 349 -20.94 -5.08 -16.39
C LEU A 349 -19.67 -5.04 -17.26
N ILE A 350 -19.27 -3.86 -17.67
CA ILE A 350 -18.01 -3.65 -18.38
C ILE A 350 -16.84 -4.01 -17.46
N GLN A 351 -15.96 -4.88 -17.94
CA GLN A 351 -14.75 -5.29 -17.24
C GLN A 351 -13.46 -4.90 -17.97
N THR A 352 -13.48 -4.91 -19.29
CA THR A 352 -12.34 -4.52 -20.12
C THR A 352 -12.77 -3.49 -21.16
N ILE A 353 -11.98 -2.42 -21.29
CA ILE A 353 -12.11 -1.46 -22.38
C ILE A 353 -10.77 -1.38 -23.10
N LEU A 354 -10.77 -1.53 -24.41
CA LEU A 354 -9.61 -1.31 -25.26
C LEU A 354 -9.62 0.13 -25.75
N VAL A 355 -8.51 0.83 -25.51
CA VAL A 355 -8.38 2.26 -25.81
C VAL A 355 -7.24 2.45 -26.79
N ARG A 356 -7.54 3.03 -27.96
CA ARG A 356 -6.55 3.46 -28.93
C ARG A 356 -6.20 4.92 -28.70
N ASP A 357 -4.91 5.20 -28.53
CA ASP A 357 -4.40 6.56 -28.40
C ASP A 357 -4.27 7.29 -29.76
N ALA A 358 -3.87 8.55 -29.71
CA ALA A 358 -3.68 9.38 -30.89
C ALA A 358 -2.54 8.87 -31.82
N GLN A 359 -1.64 8.01 -31.32
CA GLN A 359 -0.56 7.39 -32.09
C GLN A 359 -0.97 6.06 -32.74
N GLY A 360 -2.20 5.60 -32.46
CA GLY A 360 -2.74 4.34 -32.98
C GLY A 360 -2.42 3.11 -32.15
N ASN A 361 -1.71 3.24 -31.03
CA ASN A 361 -1.45 2.12 -30.11
C ASN A 361 -2.68 1.84 -29.25
N VAL A 362 -2.87 0.57 -28.90
CA VAL A 362 -4.00 0.12 -28.07
C VAL A 362 -3.51 -0.35 -26.71
N ALA A 363 -4.15 0.12 -25.63
CA ALA A 363 -3.93 -0.36 -24.28
C ALA A 363 -5.25 -0.79 -23.63
N ARG A 364 -5.14 -1.64 -22.60
CA ARG A 364 -6.26 -2.21 -21.85
C ARG A 364 -6.55 -1.41 -20.60
N VAL A 365 -7.80 -1.00 -20.42
CA VAL A 365 -8.35 -0.54 -19.15
C VAL A 365 -9.11 -1.70 -18.52
N PHE A 366 -8.81 -2.00 -17.28
CA PHE A 366 -9.41 -3.08 -16.50
C PHE A 366 -10.19 -2.56 -15.32
N ILE A 367 -11.43 -2.99 -15.19
CA ILE A 367 -12.32 -2.68 -14.09
C ILE A 367 -12.52 -3.96 -13.27
N ASP A 368 -12.02 -3.97 -12.05
CA ASP A 368 -12.11 -5.14 -11.19
C ASP A 368 -13.57 -5.47 -10.83
N GLY A 369 -13.89 -6.77 -10.83
CA GLY A 369 -15.24 -7.26 -10.50
C GLY A 369 -15.71 -6.97 -9.07
N TYR A 370 -14.80 -6.59 -8.18
CA TYR A 370 -15.16 -6.10 -6.84
C TYR A 370 -15.74 -4.68 -6.84
N ILE A 371 -15.55 -3.91 -7.92
CA ILE A 371 -16.17 -2.60 -8.09
C ILE A 371 -17.62 -2.79 -8.55
N THR A 372 -18.51 -2.95 -7.57
CA THR A 372 -19.92 -3.28 -7.78
C THR A 372 -20.81 -2.05 -7.65
N THR A 373 -20.40 -0.90 -8.15
CA THR A 373 -21.25 0.29 -8.20
C THR A 373 -22.52 0.00 -9.01
N SER A 374 -23.63 0.57 -8.60
CA SER A 374 -24.95 0.33 -9.23
C SER A 374 -25.06 0.81 -10.68
N GLN A 375 -24.10 1.58 -11.17
CA GLN A 375 -24.06 2.12 -12.51
C GLN A 375 -22.77 1.69 -13.21
N ASP A 376 -22.91 1.20 -14.43
CA ASP A 376 -21.77 0.93 -15.30
C ASP A 376 -21.16 2.22 -15.85
N VAL A 377 -20.05 2.13 -16.61
CA VAL A 377 -19.42 3.30 -17.21
C VAL A 377 -20.40 3.96 -18.18
N ALA A 378 -20.80 5.19 -17.86
CA ALA A 378 -21.76 5.92 -18.65
C ALA A 378 -21.22 6.22 -20.06
N ASN A 379 -22.08 6.08 -21.08
CA ASN A 379 -21.79 6.37 -22.48
C ASN A 379 -20.64 5.55 -23.10
N ALA A 380 -20.19 4.48 -22.45
CA ALA A 380 -19.15 3.64 -23.01
C ALA A 380 -19.67 2.87 -24.24
N ALA A 381 -19.11 3.17 -25.40
CA ALA A 381 -19.40 2.51 -26.65
C ALA A 381 -18.16 2.55 -27.54
N VAL A 382 -18.03 1.57 -28.44
CA VAL A 382 -16.95 1.59 -29.44
C VAL A 382 -17.05 2.89 -30.25
N GLY A 383 -15.93 3.58 -30.45
CA GLY A 383 -15.84 4.86 -31.13
C GLY A 383 -16.03 6.10 -30.24
N CYS A 384 -16.46 5.97 -28.98
CA CYS A 384 -16.52 7.13 -28.09
C CYS A 384 -15.11 7.60 -27.66
N GLU A 385 -14.99 8.89 -27.35
CA GLU A 385 -13.79 9.41 -26.68
C GLU A 385 -13.77 8.95 -25.25
N ILE A 386 -12.58 8.60 -24.74
CA ILE A 386 -12.37 8.11 -23.39
C ILE A 386 -11.20 8.81 -22.72
N GLU A 387 -11.38 9.10 -21.43
CA GLU A 387 -10.35 9.45 -20.50
C GLU A 387 -10.44 8.46 -19.33
N ALA A 388 -9.42 7.62 -19.17
CA ALA A 388 -9.38 6.57 -18.14
C ALA A 388 -8.21 6.79 -17.21
N THR A 389 -8.50 6.95 -15.92
CA THR A 389 -7.50 7.11 -14.86
C THR A 389 -7.41 5.83 -14.02
N GLY A 390 -6.21 5.43 -13.63
CA GLY A 390 -5.97 4.24 -12.81
C GLY A 390 -4.50 3.95 -12.60
N LEU A 391 -4.23 2.80 -11.98
CA LEU A 391 -2.87 2.32 -11.69
C LEU A 391 -2.35 1.52 -12.91
N ALA A 392 -1.17 1.85 -13.42
CA ALA A 392 -0.49 1.00 -14.38
C ALA A 392 -0.12 -0.33 -13.73
N SER A 393 -0.67 -1.42 -14.22
CA SER A 393 -0.66 -2.74 -13.61
C SER A 393 -0.35 -3.82 -14.66
N TYR A 394 -0.14 -5.05 -14.22
CA TYR A 394 0.23 -6.14 -15.08
C TYR A 394 -0.51 -7.43 -14.71
N ASP A 395 -0.91 -8.21 -15.70
CA ASP A 395 -1.57 -9.51 -15.52
C ASP A 395 -1.25 -10.42 -16.71
N ASN A 396 -0.25 -11.27 -16.54
CA ASN A 396 0.23 -12.18 -17.59
C ASN A 396 -0.69 -13.38 -17.85
N THR A 397 -1.77 -13.49 -17.12
CA THR A 397 -2.76 -14.57 -17.31
C THR A 397 -3.89 -14.15 -18.26
N PHE A 398 -4.00 -12.84 -18.53
CA PHE A 398 -5.10 -12.33 -19.35
C PHE A 398 -4.86 -12.48 -20.85
N VAL A 399 -5.89 -12.95 -21.52
CA VAL A 399 -6.00 -12.99 -22.99
C VAL A 399 -7.35 -12.41 -23.39
N LEU A 400 -7.38 -11.70 -24.53
CA LEU A 400 -8.62 -11.21 -25.14
C LEU A 400 -9.48 -12.40 -25.63
N GLU A 401 -10.74 -12.16 -25.93
CA GLU A 401 -11.66 -13.18 -26.46
C GLU A 401 -11.13 -13.85 -27.75
N ASP A 402 -10.35 -13.13 -28.57
CA ASP A 402 -9.69 -13.66 -29.76
C ASP A 402 -8.41 -14.49 -29.49
N GLY A 403 -8.02 -14.62 -28.21
CA GLY A 403 -6.82 -15.32 -27.78
C GLY A 403 -5.54 -14.49 -27.75
N THR A 404 -5.61 -13.18 -28.03
CA THR A 404 -4.44 -12.28 -27.98
C THR A 404 -4.03 -12.00 -26.53
N PRO A 405 -2.77 -12.29 -26.11
CA PRO A 405 -2.29 -11.93 -24.79
C PRO A 405 -2.19 -10.41 -24.63
N MET A 406 -2.70 -9.88 -23.50
CA MET A 406 -2.65 -8.44 -23.22
C MET A 406 -2.40 -8.18 -21.73
N ALA A 407 -1.17 -8.47 -21.28
CA ALA A 407 -0.77 -8.44 -19.89
C ALA A 407 -0.73 -7.02 -19.25
N PRO A 408 -0.15 -5.97 -19.91
CA PRO A 408 -0.20 -4.61 -19.38
C PRO A 408 -1.63 -4.08 -19.33
N ARG A 409 -1.95 -3.35 -18.26
CA ARG A 409 -3.29 -2.78 -18.08
C ARG A 409 -3.27 -1.50 -17.24
N ILE A 410 -4.35 -0.74 -17.33
CA ILE A 410 -4.69 0.32 -16.39
C ILE A 410 -5.77 -0.25 -15.45
N ARG A 411 -5.46 -0.45 -14.19
CA ARG A 411 -6.41 -0.92 -13.18
C ARG A 411 -7.08 0.29 -12.55
N THR A 412 -8.35 0.53 -12.87
CA THR A 412 -9.11 1.67 -12.35
C THR A 412 -9.43 1.50 -10.87
N ARG A 413 -9.54 2.59 -10.13
CA ARG A 413 -9.88 2.61 -8.71
C ARG A 413 -11.39 2.58 -8.51
N ASP A 414 -12.12 3.26 -9.41
CA ASP A 414 -13.57 3.32 -9.46
C ASP A 414 -14.04 3.43 -10.92
N ARG A 415 -15.31 3.14 -11.18
CA ARG A 415 -15.91 3.34 -12.52
C ARG A 415 -16.01 4.83 -12.88
N ALA A 416 -16.11 5.71 -11.88
CA ALA A 416 -16.09 7.16 -12.06
C ALA A 416 -14.73 7.71 -12.55
N ASP A 417 -13.65 6.94 -12.42
CA ASP A 417 -12.34 7.28 -13.00
C ASP A 417 -12.30 7.13 -14.52
N ILE A 418 -13.39 6.66 -15.14
CA ILE A 418 -13.54 6.50 -16.59
C ILE A 418 -14.62 7.45 -17.09
N ILE A 419 -14.23 8.37 -17.95
CA ILE A 419 -15.12 9.35 -18.57
C ILE A 419 -15.22 9.02 -20.05
N CYS A 420 -16.42 8.67 -20.53
CA CYS A 420 -16.70 8.47 -21.94
C CYS A 420 -17.62 9.57 -22.46
N THR A 421 -17.25 10.17 -23.59
CA THR A 421 -18.05 11.18 -24.31
C THR A 421 -18.38 10.71 -25.71
N ALA A 422 -19.61 10.97 -26.13
CA ALA A 422 -20.04 10.66 -27.49
C ALA A 422 -19.11 11.41 -28.52
N HIS A 423 -18.58 10.67 -29.48
CA HIS A 423 -17.72 11.21 -30.51
C HIS A 423 -18.53 11.48 -31.78
N THR A 424 -18.36 12.66 -32.34
CA THR A 424 -18.85 12.97 -33.70
C THR A 424 -17.71 12.81 -34.67
N HIS A 425 -17.87 11.94 -35.65
CA HIS A 425 -16.81 11.66 -36.62
C HIS A 425 -16.44 12.91 -37.45
N ALA A 426 -15.20 13.33 -37.32
CA ALA A 426 -14.56 14.33 -38.17
C ALA A 426 -13.53 13.60 -39.02
N PHE A 427 -13.93 13.30 -40.27
CA PHE A 427 -13.05 12.62 -41.22
C PHE A 427 -12.02 13.60 -41.78
N GLY A 428 -10.78 13.12 -41.96
CA GLY A 428 -9.70 13.81 -42.66
C GLY A 428 -9.94 13.91 -44.18
N ASP A 429 -8.90 14.26 -44.88
CA ASP A 429 -8.94 14.34 -46.35
C ASP A 429 -9.04 12.94 -46.99
N TRP A 430 -9.59 12.92 -48.22
CA TRP A 430 -9.67 11.71 -49.00
C TRP A 430 -8.31 11.31 -49.55
N GLU A 431 -7.86 10.11 -49.27
CA GLU A 431 -6.65 9.49 -49.81
C GLU A 431 -7.02 8.37 -50.79
N GLU A 432 -6.37 8.34 -51.94
CA GLU A 432 -6.55 7.25 -52.92
C GLU A 432 -5.83 6.00 -52.42
N THR A 433 -6.60 4.99 -52.01
CA THR A 433 -6.07 3.71 -51.45
C THR A 433 -5.93 2.64 -52.57
N THR A 434 -6.72 2.75 -53.62
CA THR A 434 -6.63 1.87 -54.76
C THR A 434 -6.86 2.71 -56.02
N PRO A 435 -5.88 2.86 -56.94
CA PRO A 435 -6.05 3.62 -58.15
C PRO A 435 -7.05 2.97 -59.12
N ALA A 436 -7.86 3.82 -59.76
CA ALA A 436 -8.73 3.36 -60.83
C ALA A 436 -7.92 2.95 -62.07
N THR A 437 -8.37 1.89 -62.73
CA THR A 437 -7.80 1.46 -64.03
C THR A 437 -8.78 1.71 -65.14
N CYS A 438 -8.40 1.40 -66.40
CA CYS A 438 -9.30 1.54 -67.50
C CYS A 438 -10.61 0.74 -67.38
N THR A 439 -10.58 -0.38 -66.65
CA THR A 439 -11.68 -1.36 -66.57
C THR A 439 -12.16 -1.65 -65.15
N LYS A 440 -11.43 -1.18 -64.12
CA LYS A 440 -11.80 -1.39 -62.73
C LYS A 440 -11.84 -0.07 -62.01
N ASP A 441 -12.85 0.06 -61.17
CA ASP A 441 -12.97 1.18 -60.26
C ASP A 441 -11.84 1.20 -59.23
N GLY A 442 -11.38 2.37 -58.86
CA GLY A 442 -10.51 2.62 -57.74
C GLY A 442 -11.31 2.90 -56.45
N VAL A 443 -10.57 3.07 -55.35
CA VAL A 443 -11.14 3.39 -54.02
C VAL A 443 -10.33 4.51 -53.40
N LYS A 444 -10.99 5.50 -52.87
CA LYS A 444 -10.41 6.46 -51.93
C LYS A 444 -11.05 6.30 -50.57
N THR A 445 -10.24 6.51 -49.53
CA THR A 445 -10.64 6.32 -48.15
C THR A 445 -10.33 7.61 -47.38
N ARG A 446 -11.17 7.95 -46.40
CA ARG A 446 -10.84 8.93 -45.40
C ARG A 446 -11.07 8.33 -44.03
N THR A 447 -10.25 8.77 -43.06
CA THR A 447 -10.23 8.19 -41.72
C THR A 447 -10.50 9.25 -40.65
N CYS A 448 -11.35 8.94 -39.72
CA CYS A 448 -11.56 9.73 -38.49
C CYS A 448 -10.45 9.41 -37.47
N ALA A 449 -10.15 10.34 -36.57
CA ALA A 449 -9.20 10.12 -35.48
C ALA A 449 -9.56 8.91 -34.60
N CYS A 450 -10.84 8.56 -34.48
CA CYS A 450 -11.30 7.34 -33.80
C CYS A 450 -10.97 6.05 -34.58
N GLY A 451 -10.51 6.16 -35.85
CA GLY A 451 -10.16 5.06 -36.74
C GLY A 451 -11.31 4.53 -37.58
N GLU A 452 -12.50 5.10 -37.43
CA GLU A 452 -13.59 4.83 -38.37
C GLU A 452 -13.19 5.33 -39.75
N THR A 453 -13.50 4.53 -40.78
CA THR A 453 -13.15 4.81 -42.17
C THR A 453 -14.38 4.93 -43.02
N GLU A 454 -14.31 5.85 -43.97
CA GLU A 454 -15.31 6.01 -45.01
C GLU A 454 -14.64 5.83 -46.37
N THR A 455 -15.27 5.07 -47.24
CA THR A 455 -14.73 4.78 -48.56
C THR A 455 -15.62 5.34 -49.69
N GLN A 456 -15.00 5.80 -50.77
CA GLN A 456 -15.71 6.23 -51.94
C GLN A 456 -15.06 5.65 -53.21
N THR A 457 -15.90 5.16 -54.11
CA THR A 457 -15.46 4.62 -55.39
C THR A 457 -14.95 5.73 -56.30
N ILE A 458 -13.81 5.48 -56.94
CA ILE A 458 -13.28 6.27 -58.06
C ILE A 458 -13.66 5.51 -59.33
N PRO A 459 -14.53 6.06 -60.20
CA PRO A 459 -14.95 5.34 -61.42
C PRO A 459 -13.77 4.94 -62.30
N ALA A 460 -13.87 3.80 -62.96
CA ALA A 460 -12.92 3.37 -63.97
C ALA A 460 -12.72 4.43 -65.04
N THR A 461 -11.47 4.66 -65.40
CA THR A 461 -11.08 5.74 -66.33
C THR A 461 -11.52 5.51 -67.76
N GLY A 462 -11.94 4.30 -68.08
CA GLY A 462 -12.23 3.92 -69.46
C GLY A 462 -10.96 3.76 -70.31
N HIS A 463 -11.13 3.33 -71.53
CA HIS A 463 -10.02 3.23 -72.48
C HIS A 463 -9.88 4.49 -73.30
N THR A 464 -8.69 5.07 -73.35
CA THR A 464 -8.31 6.14 -74.30
C THR A 464 -7.47 5.51 -75.40
N PHE A 465 -8.11 5.17 -76.52
CA PHE A 465 -7.43 4.51 -77.61
C PHE A 465 -6.69 5.52 -78.52
N GLY A 466 -5.50 5.12 -78.91
CA GLY A 466 -4.74 5.82 -79.95
C GLY A 466 -5.35 5.65 -81.36
N ALA A 467 -4.63 6.14 -82.40
CA ALA A 467 -5.03 5.97 -83.80
C ALA A 467 -5.01 4.50 -84.20
N TRP A 468 -5.86 4.17 -85.18
CA TRP A 468 -5.85 2.84 -85.80
C TRP A 468 -4.56 2.63 -86.60
N THR A 469 -3.90 1.45 -86.34
CA THR A 469 -2.72 1.01 -87.13
C THR A 469 -3.06 -0.26 -87.85
N VAL A 470 -2.81 -0.30 -89.17
CA VAL A 470 -2.99 -1.53 -89.95
C VAL A 470 -1.92 -2.54 -89.53
N THR A 471 -2.31 -3.64 -88.92
CA THR A 471 -1.42 -4.70 -88.50
C THR A 471 -1.36 -5.86 -89.47
N THR A 472 -2.40 -6.01 -90.27
CA THR A 472 -2.43 -6.94 -91.43
C THR A 472 -3.12 -6.27 -92.59
N PRO A 473 -2.43 -5.99 -93.70
CA PRO A 473 -3.05 -5.42 -94.89
C PRO A 473 -4.11 -6.35 -95.52
N ALA A 474 -5.21 -5.79 -95.99
CA ALA A 474 -6.22 -6.53 -96.76
C ALA A 474 -5.65 -7.06 -98.02
N THR A 475 -6.10 -8.26 -98.46
CA THR A 475 -5.77 -8.85 -99.80
C THR A 475 -7.04 -9.05 -100.61
N CYS A 476 -6.93 -9.48 -101.89
CA CYS A 476 -8.09 -9.72 -102.71
C CYS A 476 -8.98 -10.85 -102.23
N THR A 477 -8.52 -11.65 -101.29
CA THR A 477 -9.21 -12.87 -100.77
C THR A 477 -9.33 -12.93 -99.23
N ALA A 478 -8.78 -11.95 -98.52
CA ALA A 478 -8.84 -11.92 -97.02
C ALA A 478 -8.93 -10.46 -96.55
N ASP A 479 -9.69 -10.26 -95.45
CA ASP A 479 -9.83 -8.98 -94.77
C ASP A 479 -8.53 -8.57 -94.10
N GLY A 480 -8.24 -7.28 -94.09
CA GLY A 480 -7.15 -6.72 -93.24
C GLY A 480 -7.58 -6.53 -91.82
N VAL A 481 -6.58 -6.45 -90.90
CA VAL A 481 -6.78 -6.18 -89.47
C VAL A 481 -6.15 -4.85 -89.12
N GLN A 482 -6.92 -4.02 -88.42
CA GLN A 482 -6.41 -2.82 -87.78
C GLN A 482 -6.51 -2.97 -86.27
N THR A 483 -5.51 -2.58 -85.53
CA THR A 483 -5.47 -2.56 -84.10
C THR A 483 -5.26 -1.15 -83.59
N ARG A 484 -5.77 -0.88 -82.41
CA ARG A 484 -5.45 0.32 -81.63
C ARG A 484 -5.19 -0.07 -80.19
N THR A 485 -4.26 0.56 -79.59
CA THR A 485 -3.89 0.31 -78.17
C THR A 485 -4.38 1.45 -77.27
N CYS A 486 -4.73 1.11 -76.05
CA CYS A 486 -5.04 2.12 -75.07
C CYS A 486 -3.74 2.72 -74.53
N SER A 487 -3.68 4.06 -74.43
CA SER A 487 -2.49 4.75 -73.94
C SER A 487 -2.14 4.45 -72.47
N ALA A 488 -3.09 3.95 -71.68
CA ALA A 488 -2.94 3.69 -70.27
C ALA A 488 -2.73 2.21 -69.90
N CYS A 489 -3.28 1.25 -70.67
CA CYS A 489 -3.20 -0.16 -70.34
C CYS A 489 -2.67 -1.05 -71.49
N GLY A 490 -2.34 -0.52 -72.59
CA GLY A 490 -1.84 -1.27 -73.77
C GLY A 490 -2.92 -1.77 -74.73
#